data_5b82ff60aab1ea968b5744c6b21070c1
#
_entry.id   5b82ff60aab1ea968b5744c6b21070c1
#
_cell.length_a   1.000
_cell.length_b   1.000
_cell.length_c   1.000
_cell.angle_alpha   90.00
_cell.angle_beta   90.00
_cell.angle_gamma   90.00
#
_symmetry.space_group_name_H-M   'P 1'
#
loop_
_entity.id
_entity.type
_entity.pdbx_description
1 polymer ?
#
loop_
_entity_poly.entity_id
_entity_poly.type
_entity_poly.pdbx_seq_one_letter_code
_entity_poly.pdbx_strand_id
1 'polypeptide(L)'
;MTVTALTASDGTVMVILAGDLDIASAPAARERLLSLLRPGACRLVIDMSAVRYADASGLAVLVNTKRRAILLGGELRLAALQPEVARVLTATGLSRHLAAYPTVRAAVADRKPGGRTALLGTSPAVIAAQAVPAQAQAEPGVGSSELHSAVAATPRSAMG
;
A
#
# COMPACT_ATOMS: atom_id res chain seq x y z
N MET A 1 -14.93 0.51 1.26
CA MET A 1 -13.65 -0.08 1.69
C MET A 1 -13.69 -1.60 1.53
N THR A 2 -12.60 -2.19 1.06
CA THR A 2 -12.46 -3.65 0.89
C THR A 2 -11.41 -4.17 1.87
N VAL A 3 -11.69 -5.33 2.48
CA VAL A 3 -10.78 -6.01 3.41
C VAL A 3 -10.54 -7.42 2.89
N THR A 4 -9.33 -7.70 2.43
CA THR A 4 -8.92 -9.03 1.96
C THR A 4 -7.89 -9.60 2.93
N ALA A 5 -8.05 -10.84 3.35
CA ALA A 5 -7.15 -11.48 4.29
C ALA A 5 -6.52 -12.75 3.68
N LEU A 6 -5.23 -12.92 3.92
CA LEU A 6 -4.43 -14.08 3.56
C LEU A 6 -3.71 -14.59 4.81
N THR A 7 -3.79 -15.86 5.09
CA THR A 7 -3.09 -16.46 6.24
C THR A 7 -1.82 -17.12 5.75
N ALA A 8 -0.69 -16.73 6.36
CA ALA A 8 0.60 -17.37 6.12
C ALA A 8 0.76 -18.63 6.98
N SER A 9 1.67 -19.51 6.60
CA SER A 9 1.92 -20.80 7.28
C SER A 9 2.42 -20.66 8.73
N ASP A 10 2.94 -19.50 9.12
CA ASP A 10 3.42 -19.18 10.46
C ASP A 10 2.34 -18.58 11.40
N GLY A 11 1.07 -18.62 10.99
CA GLY A 11 -0.04 -18.05 11.74
C GLY A 11 -0.17 -16.53 11.61
N THR A 12 0.65 -15.88 10.80
CA THR A 12 0.51 -14.46 10.49
C THR A 12 -0.65 -14.25 9.50
N VAL A 13 -1.55 -13.35 9.81
CA VAL A 13 -2.63 -12.95 8.91
C VAL A 13 -2.25 -11.64 8.24
N MET A 14 -2.04 -11.69 6.94
CA MET A 14 -1.88 -10.50 6.11
C MET A 14 -3.24 -9.98 5.69
N VAL A 15 -3.47 -8.70 5.91
CA VAL A 15 -4.73 -8.03 5.58
C VAL A 15 -4.43 -6.89 4.63
N ILE A 16 -5.08 -6.87 3.49
CA ILE A 16 -5.02 -5.77 2.54
C ILE A 16 -6.26 -4.91 2.73
N LEU A 17 -6.07 -3.65 3.08
CA LEU A 17 -7.13 -2.65 3.13
C LEU A 17 -7.09 -1.80 1.86
N ALA A 18 -8.24 -1.60 1.22
CA ALA A 18 -8.35 -0.75 0.05
C ALA A 18 -9.57 0.17 0.13
N GLY A 19 -9.37 1.43 -0.21
CA GLY A 19 -10.38 2.48 -0.13
C GLY A 19 -10.19 3.37 1.10
N ASP A 20 -11.18 4.19 1.39
CA ASP A 20 -11.11 5.17 2.48
C ASP A 20 -11.50 4.51 3.83
N LEU A 21 -10.72 4.81 4.84
CA LEU A 21 -10.92 4.32 6.21
C LEU A 21 -11.51 5.45 7.07
N ASP A 22 -12.81 5.66 6.94
CA ASP A 22 -13.58 6.76 7.50
C ASP A 22 -14.73 6.26 8.41
N ILE A 23 -15.50 7.20 8.94
CA ILE A 23 -16.65 6.91 9.80
C ILE A 23 -17.67 5.98 9.12
N ALA A 24 -17.86 6.07 7.81
CA ALA A 24 -18.82 5.26 7.09
C ALA A 24 -18.32 3.81 6.92
N SER A 25 -17.04 3.63 6.68
CA SER A 25 -16.41 2.32 6.48
C SER A 25 -15.95 1.66 7.80
N ALA A 26 -15.78 2.43 8.86
CA ALA A 26 -15.26 1.96 10.16
C ALA A 26 -16.03 0.77 10.76
N PRO A 27 -17.37 0.71 10.75
CA PRO A 27 -18.09 -0.43 11.32
C PRO A 27 -17.78 -1.75 10.61
N ALA A 28 -17.84 -1.74 9.28
CA ALA A 28 -17.54 -2.93 8.46
C ALA A 28 -16.06 -3.35 8.59
N ALA A 29 -15.15 -2.39 8.61
CA ALA A 29 -13.73 -2.63 8.85
C ALA A 29 -13.49 -3.29 10.20
N ARG A 30 -14.11 -2.76 11.25
CA ARG A 30 -13.99 -3.28 12.60
C ARG A 30 -14.47 -4.73 12.69
N GLU A 31 -15.65 -5.00 12.19
CA GLU A 31 -16.22 -6.34 12.20
C GLU A 31 -15.28 -7.33 11.48
N ARG A 32 -14.83 -6.96 10.29
CA ARG A 32 -13.97 -7.82 9.50
C ARG A 32 -12.61 -8.06 10.15
N LEU A 33 -11.97 -7.02 10.66
CA LEU A 33 -10.67 -7.14 11.32
C LEU A 33 -10.76 -7.96 12.62
N LEU A 34 -11.81 -7.77 13.41
CA LEU A 34 -12.01 -8.54 14.64
C LEU A 34 -12.32 -10.02 14.36
N SER A 35 -13.04 -10.32 13.27
CA SER A 35 -13.33 -11.72 12.88
C SER A 35 -12.09 -12.51 12.47
N LEU A 36 -11.00 -11.82 12.10
CA LEU A 36 -9.72 -12.45 11.76
C LEU A 36 -8.89 -12.83 12.98
N LEU A 37 -9.16 -12.23 14.13
CA LEU A 37 -8.44 -12.49 15.37
C LEU A 37 -8.96 -13.78 16.03
N ARG A 38 -8.09 -14.76 16.12
CA ARG A 38 -8.37 -16.05 16.79
C ARG A 38 -7.21 -16.43 17.70
N PRO A 39 -7.43 -17.18 18.77
CA PRO A 39 -6.35 -17.76 19.54
C PRO A 39 -5.39 -18.54 18.63
N GLY A 40 -4.10 -18.23 18.70
CA GLY A 40 -3.07 -18.81 17.82
C GLY A 40 -2.91 -18.16 16.44
N ALA A 41 -3.84 -17.29 16.02
CA ALA A 41 -3.75 -16.51 14.77
C ALA A 41 -4.07 -15.04 15.08
N CYS A 42 -3.24 -14.41 15.90
CA CYS A 42 -3.46 -13.05 16.39
C CYS A 42 -2.36 -12.06 15.98
N ARG A 43 -1.44 -12.48 15.10
CA ARG A 43 -0.48 -11.58 14.48
C ARG A 43 -1.07 -11.06 13.17
N LEU A 44 -1.39 -9.77 13.12
CA LEU A 44 -1.94 -9.10 11.96
C LEU A 44 -0.90 -8.16 11.35
N VAL A 45 -0.70 -8.29 10.05
CA VAL A 45 0.04 -7.31 9.24
C VAL A 45 -0.94 -6.70 8.25
N ILE A 46 -1.19 -5.41 8.41
CA ILE A 46 -2.18 -4.68 7.60
C ILE A 46 -1.44 -3.86 6.55
N ASP A 47 -1.64 -4.21 5.29
CA ASP A 47 -1.19 -3.44 4.14
C ASP A 47 -2.14 -2.27 3.90
N MET A 48 -1.59 -1.05 4.03
CA MET A 48 -2.30 0.22 3.88
C MET A 48 -1.98 0.91 2.55
N SER A 49 -1.30 0.25 1.63
CA SER A 49 -0.85 0.85 0.36
C SER A 49 -1.98 1.39 -0.50
N ALA A 50 -3.17 0.78 -0.41
CA ALA A 50 -4.36 1.17 -1.14
C ALA A 50 -5.35 2.01 -0.30
N VAL A 51 -4.96 2.48 0.90
CA VAL A 51 -5.74 3.39 1.74
C VAL A 51 -5.23 4.80 1.55
N ARG A 52 -6.01 5.64 0.89
CA ARG A 52 -5.63 7.03 0.58
C ARG A 52 -6.08 8.03 1.64
N TYR A 53 -7.12 7.71 2.37
CA TYR A 53 -7.70 8.56 3.40
C TYR A 53 -8.01 7.75 4.65
N ALA A 54 -7.74 8.35 5.82
CA ALA A 54 -8.16 7.82 7.10
C ALA A 54 -8.53 8.96 8.04
N ASP A 55 -9.66 8.87 8.70
CA ASP A 55 -10.08 9.78 9.76
C ASP A 55 -9.87 9.17 11.15
N ALA A 56 -10.23 9.94 12.18
CA ALA A 56 -10.12 9.50 13.57
C ALA A 56 -10.92 8.22 13.85
N SER A 57 -12.09 8.04 13.22
CA SER A 57 -12.94 6.87 13.39
C SER A 57 -12.30 5.63 12.80
N GLY A 58 -11.75 5.76 11.60
CA GLY A 58 -11.00 4.71 10.95
C GLY A 58 -9.74 4.31 11.73
N LEU A 59 -8.97 5.29 12.20
CA LEU A 59 -7.79 5.02 13.02
C LEU A 59 -8.16 4.36 14.36
N ALA A 60 -9.30 4.71 14.97
CA ALA A 60 -9.78 4.09 16.19
C ALA A 60 -10.05 2.58 15.98
N VAL A 61 -10.51 2.17 14.79
CA VAL A 61 -10.67 0.75 14.45
C VAL A 61 -9.35 0.01 14.54
N LEU A 62 -8.27 0.58 13.99
CA LEU A 62 -6.93 -0.05 14.03
C LEU A 62 -6.41 -0.17 15.47
N VAL A 63 -6.61 0.87 16.29
CA VAL A 63 -6.22 0.86 17.70
C VAL A 63 -6.99 -0.21 18.48
N ASN A 64 -8.31 -0.28 18.30
CA ASN A 64 -9.14 -1.28 18.96
C ASN A 64 -8.80 -2.70 18.53
N THR A 65 -8.53 -2.91 17.25
CA THR A 65 -8.09 -4.20 16.71
C THR A 65 -6.75 -4.61 17.31
N LYS A 66 -5.80 -3.67 17.41
CA LYS A 66 -4.51 -3.94 18.08
C LYS A 66 -4.69 -4.34 19.54
N ARG A 67 -5.51 -3.59 20.29
CA ARG A 67 -5.81 -3.91 21.70
C ARG A 67 -6.34 -5.34 21.82
N ARG A 68 -7.25 -5.73 20.95
CA ARG A 68 -7.81 -7.08 20.93
C ARG A 68 -6.76 -8.12 20.57
N ALA A 69 -5.90 -7.86 19.57
CA ALA A 69 -4.80 -8.74 19.20
C ALA A 69 -3.86 -8.99 20.40
N ILE A 70 -3.47 -7.93 21.12
CA ILE A 70 -2.62 -8.03 22.31
C ILE A 70 -3.27 -8.88 23.40
N LEU A 71 -4.57 -8.72 23.67
CA LEU A 71 -5.30 -9.54 24.65
C LEU A 71 -5.32 -11.03 24.30
N LEU A 72 -5.16 -11.37 23.02
CA LEU A 72 -5.06 -12.73 22.52
C LEU A 72 -3.61 -13.23 22.42
N GLY A 73 -2.65 -12.46 22.93
CA GLY A 73 -1.21 -12.79 22.88
C GLY A 73 -0.54 -12.48 21.54
N GLY A 74 -1.20 -11.68 20.69
CA GLY A 74 -0.71 -11.33 19.38
C GLY A 74 -0.30 -9.87 19.23
N GLU A 75 -0.28 -9.41 18.00
CA GLU A 75 0.13 -8.06 17.64
C GLU A 75 -0.54 -7.58 16.36
N LEU A 76 -0.52 -6.26 16.16
CA LEU A 76 -0.94 -5.65 14.90
C LEU A 76 0.18 -4.71 14.42
N ARG A 77 0.52 -4.82 13.16
CA ARG A 77 1.49 -3.99 12.45
C ARG A 77 0.86 -3.39 11.21
N LEU A 78 1.21 -2.15 10.93
CA LEU A 78 0.82 -1.48 9.71
C LEU A 78 1.99 -1.50 8.72
N ALA A 79 1.69 -1.61 7.44
CA ALA A 79 2.69 -1.61 6.39
C ALA A 79 2.27 -0.71 5.23
N ALA A 80 3.26 -0.12 4.55
CA ALA A 80 3.08 0.65 3.32
C ALA A 80 2.04 1.78 3.45
N LEU A 81 2.12 2.56 4.53
CA LEU A 81 1.21 3.69 4.74
C LEU A 81 1.41 4.75 3.66
N GLN A 82 0.30 5.26 3.14
CA GLN A 82 0.33 6.45 2.30
C GLN A 82 0.74 7.68 3.14
N PRO A 83 1.43 8.68 2.54
CA PRO A 83 1.93 9.85 3.25
C PRO A 83 0.86 10.61 4.03
N GLU A 84 -0.34 10.72 3.46
CA GLU A 84 -1.49 11.39 4.08
C GLU A 84 -1.92 10.68 5.34
N VAL A 85 -2.06 9.36 5.29
CA VAL A 85 -2.43 8.51 6.44
C VAL A 85 -1.33 8.57 7.52
N ALA A 86 -0.07 8.55 7.12
CA ALA A 86 1.07 8.64 8.03
C ALA A 86 1.08 9.99 8.78
N ARG A 87 0.75 11.10 8.09
CA ARG A 87 0.62 12.43 8.72
C ARG A 87 -0.49 12.45 9.78
N VAL A 88 -1.67 11.92 9.45
CA VAL A 88 -2.80 11.86 10.41
C VAL A 88 -2.43 10.99 11.60
N LEU A 89 -1.78 9.86 11.37
CA LEU A 89 -1.31 8.97 12.43
C LEU A 89 -0.33 9.68 13.38
N THR A 90 0.56 10.49 12.83
CA THR A 90 1.53 11.28 13.60
C THR A 90 0.86 12.44 14.34
N ALA A 91 0.00 13.19 13.66
CA ALA A 91 -0.72 14.33 14.23
C ALA A 91 -1.64 13.93 15.40
N THR A 92 -2.22 12.74 15.34
CA THR A 92 -3.05 12.18 16.41
C THR A 92 -2.25 11.52 17.54
N GLY A 93 -0.92 11.42 17.41
CA GLY A 93 -0.05 10.73 18.37
C GLY A 93 -0.17 9.20 18.34
N LEU A 94 -0.97 8.64 17.44
CA LEU A 94 -1.21 7.20 17.35
C LEU A 94 -0.01 6.43 16.79
N SER A 95 0.95 7.09 16.17
CA SER A 95 2.22 6.51 15.74
C SER A 95 3.00 5.82 16.87
N ARG A 96 2.79 6.24 18.13
CA ARG A 96 3.37 5.59 19.31
C ARG A 96 2.71 4.25 19.63
N HIS A 97 1.48 4.08 19.20
CA HIS A 97 0.67 2.91 19.51
C HIS A 97 0.58 1.92 18.35
N LEU A 98 0.78 2.37 17.12
CA LEU A 98 0.68 1.55 15.92
C LEU A 98 2.06 1.49 15.26
N ALA A 99 2.68 0.33 15.30
CA ALA A 99 3.96 0.10 14.61
C ALA A 99 3.71 0.11 13.09
N ALA A 100 4.40 0.99 12.38
CA ALA A 100 4.29 1.11 10.95
C ALA A 100 5.64 0.80 10.28
N TYR A 101 5.57 0.08 9.19
CA TYR A 101 6.70 -0.40 8.42
C TYR A 101 6.62 0.10 6.97
N PRO A 102 7.75 0.32 6.32
CA PRO A 102 7.76 0.81 4.94
C PRO A 102 7.17 -0.20 3.95
N THR A 103 7.27 -1.48 4.25
CA THR A 103 6.76 -2.57 3.39
C THR A 103 6.15 -3.69 4.21
N VAL A 104 5.26 -4.46 3.59
CA VAL A 104 4.70 -5.69 4.18
C VAL A 104 5.81 -6.68 4.54
N ARG A 105 6.82 -6.82 3.68
CA ARG A 105 7.97 -7.69 3.92
C ARG A 105 8.72 -7.30 5.20
N ALA A 106 8.96 -6.01 5.41
CA ALA A 106 9.61 -5.51 6.62
C ALA A 106 8.75 -5.78 7.87
N ALA A 107 7.43 -5.58 7.76
CA ALA A 107 6.50 -5.84 8.85
C ALA A 107 6.45 -7.32 9.24
N VAL A 108 6.52 -8.23 8.28
CA VAL A 108 6.53 -9.69 8.52
C VAL A 108 7.87 -10.15 9.06
N ALA A 109 8.97 -9.61 8.55
CA ALA A 109 10.34 -10.02 8.95
C ALA A 109 10.69 -9.64 10.39
N ASP A 110 10.10 -8.58 10.94
CA ASP A 110 10.32 -8.20 12.32
C ASP A 110 9.61 -9.19 13.26
N ARG A 111 10.38 -10.04 13.92
CA ARG A 111 9.87 -11.05 14.86
C ARG A 111 9.84 -10.58 16.31
N LYS A 112 10.20 -9.33 16.60
CA LYS A 112 10.18 -8.82 17.98
C LYS A 112 8.74 -8.63 18.45
N PRO A 113 8.31 -9.28 19.52
CA PRO A 113 7.00 -9.02 20.12
C PRO A 113 7.00 -7.58 20.65
N GLY A 114 6.05 -6.76 20.18
CA GLY A 114 5.88 -5.41 20.68
C GLY A 114 6.94 -4.40 20.22
N GLY A 115 7.54 -4.59 19.05
CA GLY A 115 8.50 -3.65 18.45
C GLY A 115 8.00 -2.21 18.49
N ARG A 116 8.44 -1.50 19.53
CA ARG A 116 8.33 -0.06 19.62
C ARG A 116 9.21 0.52 18.53
N THR A 117 8.59 1.28 17.64
CA THR A 117 9.30 2.37 17.00
C THR A 117 10.18 2.02 15.80
N ALA A 118 9.57 1.92 14.64
CA ALA A 118 10.33 2.16 13.40
C ALA A 118 10.06 3.57 12.82
N LEU A 119 9.26 4.41 13.48
CA LEU A 119 8.96 5.76 12.99
C LEU A 119 9.72 6.91 13.67
N LEU A 120 10.49 6.64 14.73
CA LEU A 120 11.35 7.67 15.33
C LEU A 120 12.68 7.75 14.58
N GLY A 121 12.66 8.34 13.42
CA GLY A 121 13.88 8.59 12.65
C GLY A 121 13.74 8.53 11.15
N THR A 122 12.61 8.13 10.63
CA THR A 122 12.42 8.14 9.19
C THR A 122 11.83 9.50 8.79
N SER A 123 12.70 10.38 8.35
CA SER A 123 12.33 11.62 7.66
C SER A 123 11.33 11.29 6.55
N PRO A 124 10.31 12.13 6.32
CA PRO A 124 9.32 11.91 5.25
C PRO A 124 9.94 11.70 3.86
N ALA A 125 11.19 12.11 3.68
CA ALA A 125 11.97 11.88 2.46
C ALA A 125 12.25 10.39 2.16
N VAL A 126 12.26 9.51 3.15
CA VAL A 126 12.54 8.08 2.93
C VAL A 126 11.28 7.33 2.48
N ILE A 127 10.09 7.83 2.86
CA ILE A 127 8.83 7.25 2.41
C ILE A 127 8.57 7.59 0.93
N ALA A 128 9.03 8.77 0.49
CA ALA A 128 8.89 9.21 -0.90
C ALA A 128 9.89 8.54 -1.88
N ALA A 129 11.01 8.02 -1.38
CA ALA A 129 12.05 7.43 -2.23
C ALA A 129 11.74 6.00 -2.71
N GLN A 130 10.64 5.40 -2.27
CA GLN A 130 10.25 4.05 -2.70
C GLN A 130 9.03 4.02 -3.63
N ALA A 131 8.51 5.17 -4.03
CA ALA A 131 7.66 5.23 -5.21
C ALA A 131 8.57 5.01 -6.42
N VAL A 132 8.67 3.79 -6.90
CA VAL A 132 9.28 3.47 -8.19
C VAL A 132 8.50 4.28 -9.23
N PRO A 133 9.13 5.25 -9.92
CA PRO A 133 8.47 5.87 -11.05
C PRO A 133 8.24 4.76 -12.06
N ALA A 134 7.01 4.59 -12.49
CA ALA A 134 6.72 3.85 -13.70
C ALA A 134 7.53 4.54 -14.81
N GLN A 135 8.62 3.94 -15.18
CA GLN A 135 9.42 4.40 -16.31
C GLN A 135 8.55 4.20 -17.53
N ALA A 136 8.09 5.31 -18.06
CA ALA A 136 7.66 5.37 -19.44
C ALA A 136 8.83 4.81 -20.25
N GLN A 137 8.62 3.65 -20.84
CA GLN A 137 9.50 3.17 -21.90
C GLN A 137 9.26 4.09 -23.09
N ALA A 138 10.13 5.08 -23.21
CA ALA A 138 10.28 5.80 -24.45
C ALA A 138 10.90 4.83 -25.43
N GLU A 139 10.14 4.39 -26.39
CA GLU A 139 10.63 3.76 -27.59
C GLU A 139 11.60 4.72 -28.27
N PRO A 140 12.83 4.32 -28.57
CA PRO A 140 13.70 5.12 -29.40
C PRO A 140 13.18 5.05 -30.84
N GLY A 141 12.75 6.18 -31.34
CA GLY A 141 12.50 6.38 -32.75
C GLY A 141 13.72 6.00 -33.55
N VAL A 142 13.53 5.04 -34.43
CA VAL A 142 14.46 4.79 -35.52
C VAL A 142 14.17 5.84 -36.57
N GLY A 143 14.99 6.84 -36.55
CA GLY A 143 15.12 7.73 -37.66
C GLY A 143 15.97 7.10 -38.75
N SER A 144 15.84 7.69 -39.84
CA SER A 144 16.85 7.86 -40.90
C SER A 144 16.71 7.01 -42.12
N SER A 145 16.44 7.80 -43.08
CA SER A 145 17.17 7.91 -44.40
C SER A 145 17.04 6.68 -45.27
N GLU A 146 16.69 6.87 -46.45
CA GLU A 146 17.41 7.51 -47.54
C GLU A 146 16.45 7.68 -48.73
N LEU A 147 16.32 8.85 -49.22
CA LEU A 147 16.88 9.31 -50.47
C LEU A 147 17.13 8.21 -51.52
N HIS A 148 16.32 8.22 -52.53
CA HIS A 148 16.71 8.14 -53.94
C HIS A 148 15.42 8.15 -54.74
N SER A 149 15.13 9.31 -55.33
CA SER A 149 15.61 9.72 -56.65
C SER A 149 15.18 8.75 -57.76
N ALA A 150 14.49 9.32 -58.58
CA ALA A 150 14.44 9.13 -60.02
C ALA A 150 13.03 8.86 -60.54
N VAL A 151 12.52 9.89 -61.10
CA VAL A 151 12.54 10.17 -62.53
C VAL A 151 11.45 9.48 -63.31
N ALA A 152 10.57 10.36 -63.74
CA ALA A 152 10.02 10.46 -65.09
C ALA A 152 9.23 9.26 -65.65
N ALA A 153 8.02 9.49 -65.93
CA ALA A 153 7.55 9.57 -67.32
C ALA A 153 6.04 9.40 -67.37
N THR A 154 5.38 10.43 -67.61
CA THR A 154 4.21 10.40 -68.50
C THR A 154 4.68 10.01 -69.91
N PRO A 155 3.86 9.45 -70.78
CA PRO A 155 2.70 10.13 -71.27
C PRO A 155 1.55 9.25 -71.79
N ARG A 156 0.45 10.00 -72.03
CA ARG A 156 -0.46 9.88 -73.19
C ARG A 156 -1.32 8.64 -73.37
N SER A 157 -2.52 8.94 -73.39
CA SER A 157 -3.39 9.17 -74.58
C SER A 157 -4.25 7.97 -74.93
N ALA A 158 -5.44 8.25 -74.97
CA ALA A 158 -6.34 8.26 -76.06
C ALA A 158 -7.38 7.14 -76.11
N MET A 159 -8.55 7.62 -76.17
CA MET A 159 -9.59 7.24 -77.14
C MET A 159 -10.19 5.86 -77.07
N GLY A 160 -11.50 5.97 -76.94
CA GLY A 160 -12.42 4.92 -77.25
C GLY A 160 -13.73 5.19 -76.55
#